data_eac88c15ff24d9eb18fc65aa992b9569
#
_entry.id   eac88c15ff24d9eb18fc65aa992b9569
#
_cell.length_a   1.000
_cell.length_b   1.000
_cell.length_c   1.000
_cell.angle_alpha   90.00
_cell.angle_beta   90.00
_cell.angle_gamma   90.00
#
_symmetry.space_group_name_H-M   'P 1'
#
loop_
_entity.id
_entity.type
_entity.pdbx_description
1 polymer ?
#
loop_
_entity_poly.entity_id
_entity_poly.type
_entity_poly.pdbx_seq_one_letter_code
_entity_poly.pdbx_strand_id
1 'polypeptide(L)'
;MTGRLILTGDVNLMNVADATVPFRHVAAALHEADVVFGNLECCLHLPSRRSHSAESFFADPQVGGEALRLSGIHAVGIANNVNYGADNIAASIARLDQLGISHTGAGPNLAAARAPAIVARNGLRVGAVQRSSVYWPTDHEAHADSPGIAVILGHTAYHVPTSRVAPGVPPPNRPGVPPVIVTWADKHYLDEFRADIAALRPQVDIVVASCHWGLGREPLQYMTDIAQAAIDAGADIVVGHGPHYPLPVAMYKGKPIFYGLCNLTFSTGHLGRRHAGWIGLLVELSWERGAVTDCNFRLVRNNDAEETFFCRLDDEAETLANLAERSKKLGARFNPKGDRVHVTP
;
A
#
# COMPACT_ATOMS: atom_id res chain seq x y z
N MET A 1 26.49 5.27 -8.41
CA MET A 1 25.66 5.68 -7.25
C MET A 1 24.90 4.46 -6.81
N THR A 2 24.83 4.26 -5.52
CA THR A 2 24.03 3.22 -4.86
C THR A 2 22.93 3.94 -4.08
N GLY A 3 21.73 3.36 -3.99
CA GLY A 3 20.63 3.94 -3.25
C GLY A 3 19.79 2.88 -2.58
N ARG A 4 19.14 3.24 -1.45
CA ARG A 4 18.24 2.38 -0.68
C ARG A 4 16.86 3.02 -0.57
N LEU A 5 15.84 2.30 -1.01
CA LEU A 5 14.43 2.65 -0.86
C LEU A 5 13.77 1.68 0.10
N ILE A 6 13.08 2.20 1.11
CA ILE A 6 12.21 1.39 1.98
C ILE A 6 10.74 1.72 1.66
N LEU A 7 9.94 0.65 1.51
CA LEU A 7 8.49 0.71 1.35
C LEU A 7 7.84 0.03 2.55
N THR A 8 6.89 0.73 3.17
CA THR A 8 6.26 0.25 4.40
C THR A 8 4.77 -0.01 4.19
N GLY A 9 4.20 -0.84 5.05
CA GLY A 9 2.76 -1.03 5.16
C GLY A 9 2.04 0.19 5.74
N ASP A 10 0.81 -0.03 6.20
CA ASP A 10 -0.10 1.00 6.65
C ASP A 10 0.38 1.67 7.93
N VAL A 11 0.34 3.00 7.92
CA VAL A 11 0.68 3.88 9.04
C VAL A 11 -0.61 4.53 9.55
N ASN A 12 -1.09 4.08 10.70
CA ASN A 12 -2.20 4.68 11.41
C ASN A 12 -1.73 5.19 12.79
N LEU A 13 -1.91 6.47 13.01
CA LEU A 13 -1.46 7.16 14.23
C LEU A 13 -2.64 7.60 15.13
N MET A 14 -3.82 7.03 14.91
CA MET A 14 -5.01 7.30 15.73
C MET A 14 -4.75 6.89 17.18
N ASN A 15 -5.08 7.79 18.12
CA ASN A 15 -4.88 7.64 19.57
C ASN A 15 -3.42 7.54 20.05
N VAL A 16 -2.44 7.79 19.18
CA VAL A 16 -1.04 7.93 19.61
C VAL A 16 -0.90 9.18 20.48
N ALA A 17 -0.47 8.99 21.73
CA ALA A 17 -0.28 10.08 22.70
C ALA A 17 1.17 10.55 22.80
N ASP A 18 2.13 9.67 22.50
CA ASP A 18 3.58 9.96 22.49
C ASP A 18 4.16 9.63 21.11
N ALA A 19 4.64 10.66 20.44
CA ALA A 19 5.21 10.58 19.09
C ALA A 19 6.44 9.66 18.98
N THR A 20 7.13 9.38 20.08
CA THR A 20 8.34 8.54 20.11
C THR A 20 8.04 7.03 20.10
N VAL A 21 6.80 6.64 20.41
CA VAL A 21 6.41 5.25 20.62
C VAL A 21 6.27 4.45 19.31
N PRO A 22 5.49 4.89 18.30
CA PRO A 22 5.11 4.01 17.19
C PRO A 22 6.28 3.40 16.42
N PHE A 23 7.37 4.13 16.28
CA PHE A 23 8.51 3.74 15.43
C PHE A 23 9.79 3.45 16.21
N ARG A 24 9.73 3.40 17.56
CA ARG A 24 10.90 3.35 18.46
C ARG A 24 11.97 2.32 18.05
N HIS A 25 11.56 1.13 17.66
CA HIS A 25 12.51 0.05 17.35
C HIS A 25 12.78 -0.13 15.84
N VAL A 26 12.14 0.67 14.98
CA VAL A 26 12.34 0.60 13.53
C VAL A 26 12.89 1.90 12.95
N ALA A 27 12.77 3.03 13.63
CA ALA A 27 13.18 4.33 13.13
C ALA A 27 14.66 4.37 12.68
N ALA A 28 15.58 3.75 13.45
CA ALA A 28 16.99 3.69 13.07
C ALA A 28 17.19 3.07 11.69
N ALA A 29 16.50 1.97 11.38
CA ALA A 29 16.58 1.32 10.07
C ALA A 29 15.92 2.14 8.95
N LEU A 30 14.84 2.89 9.26
CA LEU A 30 14.22 3.80 8.30
C LEU A 30 15.15 4.98 7.98
N HIS A 31 15.85 5.53 8.97
CA HIS A 31 16.83 6.61 8.76
C HIS A 31 18.07 6.21 7.95
N GLU A 32 18.39 4.92 7.88
CA GLU A 32 19.48 4.41 7.04
C GLU A 32 19.13 4.40 5.54
N ALA A 33 17.86 4.51 5.17
CA ALA A 33 17.42 4.55 3.78
C ALA A 33 17.52 5.96 3.20
N ASP A 34 17.79 6.05 1.90
CA ASP A 34 17.78 7.33 1.19
C ASP A 34 16.35 7.86 1.06
N VAL A 35 15.41 6.98 0.75
CA VAL A 35 13.98 7.29 0.64
C VAL A 35 13.16 6.26 1.39
N VAL A 36 12.14 6.73 2.13
CA VAL A 36 11.11 5.90 2.77
C VAL A 36 9.74 6.37 2.32
N PHE A 37 8.93 5.43 1.82
CA PHE A 37 7.55 5.65 1.42
C PHE A 37 6.61 4.67 2.15
N GLY A 38 5.41 5.14 2.55
CA GLY A 38 4.38 4.32 3.18
C GLY A 38 2.96 4.80 2.85
N ASN A 39 1.94 4.03 3.23
CA ASN A 39 0.54 4.44 3.16
C ASN A 39 0.13 5.07 4.49
N LEU A 40 -0.22 6.37 4.49
CA LEU A 40 -0.75 7.05 5.67
C LEU A 40 -2.25 6.82 5.75
N GLU A 41 -2.65 5.85 6.58
CA GLU A 41 -4.04 5.44 6.76
C GLU A 41 -4.66 6.11 8.00
N CYS A 42 -4.51 7.42 8.08
CA CYS A 42 -5.22 8.28 9.02
C CYS A 42 -5.21 9.74 8.50
N CYS A 43 -6.21 10.53 8.93
CA CYS A 43 -6.23 11.96 8.72
C CYS A 43 -5.42 12.65 9.82
N LEU A 44 -4.46 13.50 9.47
CA LEU A 44 -3.74 14.38 10.42
C LEU A 44 -4.62 15.60 10.73
N HIS A 45 -5.76 15.33 11.36
CA HIS A 45 -6.77 16.33 11.67
C HIS A 45 -7.61 15.90 12.87
N LEU A 46 -8.01 16.87 13.69
CA LEU A 46 -9.00 16.68 14.76
C LEU A 46 -10.19 17.58 14.46
N PRO A 47 -11.25 17.07 13.82
CA PRO A 47 -12.39 17.89 13.46
C PRO A 47 -13.16 18.34 14.72
N SER A 48 -13.62 19.59 14.71
CA SER A 48 -14.40 20.19 15.80
C SER A 48 -15.76 19.51 16.03
N ARG A 49 -16.30 18.88 14.99
CA ARG A 49 -17.46 17.99 15.05
C ARG A 49 -17.07 16.70 14.32
N ARG A 50 -17.18 15.58 14.98
CA ARG A 50 -17.06 14.28 14.29
C ARG A 50 -18.15 14.21 13.23
N SER A 51 -17.78 14.35 11.97
CA SER A 51 -18.69 14.06 10.87
C SER A 51 -19.05 12.57 10.96
N HIS A 52 -20.22 12.20 10.44
CA HIS A 52 -20.82 10.87 10.61
C HIS A 52 -20.04 9.70 9.99
N SER A 53 -18.85 9.90 9.43
CA SER A 53 -18.02 8.77 9.01
C SER A 53 -17.32 8.16 10.23
N ALA A 54 -18.00 7.21 10.86
CA ALA A 54 -17.42 6.34 11.89
C ALA A 54 -16.16 5.57 11.41
N GLU A 55 -15.81 5.74 10.15
CA GLU A 55 -14.75 5.06 9.43
C GLU A 55 -13.49 5.92 9.20
N SER A 56 -13.55 7.24 9.48
CA SER A 56 -12.37 8.08 9.38
C SER A 56 -11.49 7.93 10.61
N PHE A 57 -10.21 7.69 10.38
CA PHE A 57 -9.21 7.61 11.44
C PHE A 57 -8.57 8.98 11.61
N PHE A 58 -8.78 9.60 12.77
CA PHE A 58 -8.23 10.91 13.09
C PHE A 58 -7.06 10.79 14.03
N ALA A 59 -5.92 11.33 13.65
CA ALA A 59 -4.73 11.45 14.47
C ALA A 59 -4.53 12.92 14.85
N ASP A 60 -4.01 13.17 16.06
CA ASP A 60 -3.59 14.49 16.46
C ASP A 60 -2.52 15.00 15.48
N PRO A 61 -2.72 16.14 14.81
CA PRO A 61 -1.81 16.61 13.77
C PRO A 61 -0.42 17.00 14.32
N GLN A 62 -0.30 17.33 15.60
CA GLN A 62 1.00 17.65 16.22
C GLN A 62 1.72 16.37 16.59
N VAL A 63 1.08 15.50 17.35
CA VAL A 63 1.69 14.22 17.80
C VAL A 63 1.93 13.28 16.62
N GLY A 64 0.93 13.07 15.75
CA GLY A 64 1.06 12.23 14.57
C GLY A 64 2.07 12.77 13.56
N GLY A 65 2.08 14.09 13.35
CA GLY A 65 3.06 14.74 12.50
C GLY A 65 4.49 14.60 13.04
N GLU A 66 4.68 14.75 14.35
CA GLU A 66 5.98 14.55 14.98
C GLU A 66 6.42 13.08 14.92
N ALA A 67 5.51 12.12 15.09
CA ALA A 67 5.81 10.72 14.91
C ALA A 67 6.31 10.39 13.50
N LEU A 68 5.66 10.94 12.45
CA LEU A 68 6.13 10.80 11.07
C LEU A 68 7.52 11.42 10.88
N ARG A 69 7.78 12.59 11.44
CA ARG A 69 9.09 13.24 11.37
C ARG A 69 10.18 12.41 12.05
N LEU A 70 9.89 11.86 13.22
CA LEU A 70 10.81 10.99 13.98
C LEU A 70 11.05 9.65 13.29
N SER A 71 10.09 9.15 12.52
CA SER A 71 10.24 7.87 11.81
C SER A 71 11.24 7.90 10.67
N GLY A 72 11.49 9.08 10.06
CA GLY A 72 12.28 9.20 8.84
C GLY A 72 11.49 8.90 7.55
N ILE A 73 10.15 8.88 7.58
CA ILE A 73 9.32 8.77 6.38
C ILE A 73 9.44 10.05 5.56
N HIS A 74 9.74 9.92 4.27
CA HIS A 74 9.97 11.02 3.34
C HIS A 74 8.77 11.32 2.44
N ALA A 75 7.98 10.29 2.15
CA ALA A 75 6.78 10.43 1.33
C ALA A 75 5.69 9.45 1.77
N VAL A 76 4.43 9.84 1.56
CA VAL A 76 3.28 9.01 1.88
C VAL A 76 2.26 9.00 0.76
N GLY A 77 1.59 7.85 0.61
CA GLY A 77 0.34 7.73 -0.10
C GLY A 77 -0.83 8.03 0.83
N ILE A 78 -1.82 8.77 0.35
CA ILE A 78 -3.02 9.14 1.11
C ILE A 78 -4.31 8.80 0.36
N ALA A 79 -4.25 8.00 -0.71
CA ALA A 79 -5.42 7.42 -1.38
C ALA A 79 -5.85 6.13 -0.65
N ASN A 80 -6.74 6.25 0.32
CA ASN A 80 -7.31 5.13 1.05
C ASN A 80 -8.72 5.48 1.57
N ASN A 81 -9.43 4.50 2.10
CA ASN A 81 -10.83 4.67 2.51
C ASN A 81 -11.05 5.56 3.74
N VAL A 82 -10.01 5.89 4.49
CA VAL A 82 -10.12 6.71 5.72
C VAL A 82 -9.80 8.18 5.51
N ASN A 83 -9.10 8.55 4.45
CA ASN A 83 -8.89 9.94 4.04
C ASN A 83 -10.13 10.48 3.31
N TYR A 84 -11.20 10.73 4.06
CA TYR A 84 -12.51 11.10 3.56
C TYR A 84 -12.93 12.49 4.06
N GLY A 85 -13.51 13.27 3.13
CA GLY A 85 -14.00 14.63 3.41
C GLY A 85 -12.97 15.71 3.05
N ALA A 86 -13.46 16.76 2.37
CA ALA A 86 -12.64 17.85 1.83
C ALA A 86 -11.71 18.50 2.88
N ASP A 87 -12.28 18.84 4.04
CA ASP A 87 -11.54 19.52 5.12
C ASP A 87 -10.46 18.60 5.73
N ASN A 88 -10.77 17.30 5.88
CA ASN A 88 -9.84 16.32 6.43
C ASN A 88 -8.65 16.09 5.50
N ILE A 89 -8.91 15.98 4.18
CA ILE A 89 -7.88 15.86 3.15
C ILE A 89 -7.01 17.11 3.12
N ALA A 90 -7.63 18.30 3.09
CA ALA A 90 -6.92 19.57 3.05
C ALA A 90 -6.04 19.78 4.30
N ALA A 91 -6.55 19.47 5.49
CA ALA A 91 -5.80 19.57 6.75
C ALA A 91 -4.61 18.60 6.78
N SER A 92 -4.81 17.34 6.34
CA SER A 92 -3.74 16.35 6.26
C SER A 92 -2.64 16.77 5.29
N ILE A 93 -3.00 17.26 4.10
CA ILE A 93 -2.06 17.78 3.10
C ILE A 93 -1.27 18.97 3.68
N ALA A 94 -1.96 19.96 4.25
CA ALA A 94 -1.31 21.12 4.84
C ALA A 94 -0.32 20.74 5.95
N ARG A 95 -0.64 19.69 6.73
CA ARG A 95 0.28 19.22 7.77
C ARG A 95 1.49 18.49 7.18
N LEU A 96 1.30 17.65 6.16
CA LEU A 96 2.40 16.98 5.46
C LEU A 96 3.35 18.01 4.80
N ASP A 97 2.80 19.04 4.15
CA ASP A 97 3.57 20.13 3.56
C ASP A 97 4.43 20.88 4.59
N GLN A 98 3.84 21.19 5.77
CA GLN A 98 4.58 21.80 6.89
C GLN A 98 5.75 20.95 7.39
N LEU A 99 5.62 19.63 7.30
CA LEU A 99 6.65 18.68 7.71
C LEU A 99 7.68 18.40 6.61
N GLY A 100 7.45 18.89 5.38
CA GLY A 100 8.28 18.58 4.22
C GLY A 100 8.16 17.12 3.76
N ILE A 101 7.04 16.45 4.07
CA ILE A 101 6.76 15.08 3.65
C ILE A 101 5.97 15.14 2.34
N SER A 102 6.55 14.58 1.27
CA SER A 102 5.88 14.50 -0.03
C SER A 102 4.65 13.58 0.05
N HIS A 103 3.61 13.86 -0.73
CA HIS A 103 2.41 13.04 -0.71
C HIS A 103 1.83 12.82 -2.12
N THR A 104 1.04 11.78 -2.29
CA THR A 104 0.31 11.44 -3.51
C THR A 104 -1.00 10.76 -3.16
N GLY A 105 -1.96 10.79 -4.04
CA GLY A 105 -3.18 9.99 -3.91
C GLY A 105 -4.41 10.78 -3.44
N ALA A 106 -4.28 12.01 -2.95
CA ALA A 106 -5.41 12.88 -2.66
C ALA A 106 -5.05 14.35 -2.94
N GLY A 107 -6.05 15.18 -3.17
CA GLY A 107 -5.82 16.59 -3.49
C GLY A 107 -7.10 17.42 -3.55
N PRO A 108 -6.96 18.75 -3.75
CA PRO A 108 -8.10 19.65 -3.93
C PRO A 108 -8.86 19.45 -5.25
N ASN A 109 -8.33 18.67 -6.15
CA ASN A 109 -8.94 18.28 -7.42
C ASN A 109 -8.27 17.01 -7.98
N LEU A 110 -8.80 16.44 -9.04
CA LEU A 110 -8.31 15.22 -9.67
C LEU A 110 -6.85 15.31 -10.12
N ALA A 111 -6.44 16.44 -10.71
CA ALA A 111 -5.06 16.60 -11.17
C ALA A 111 -4.07 16.56 -10.00
N ALA A 112 -4.37 17.22 -8.90
CA ALA A 112 -3.55 17.19 -7.69
C ALA A 112 -3.58 15.82 -7.00
N ALA A 113 -4.74 15.15 -6.94
CA ALA A 113 -4.86 13.82 -6.36
C ALA A 113 -4.05 12.77 -7.14
N ARG A 114 -3.93 12.92 -8.45
CA ARG A 114 -3.15 12.05 -9.34
C ARG A 114 -1.66 12.40 -9.40
N ALA A 115 -1.26 13.56 -8.91
CA ALA A 115 0.12 14.01 -8.96
C ALA A 115 1.05 13.04 -8.20
N PRO A 116 2.25 12.75 -8.73
CA PRO A 116 3.20 11.88 -8.06
C PRO A 116 3.87 12.59 -6.87
N ALA A 117 4.20 11.83 -5.83
CA ALA A 117 5.18 12.24 -4.84
C ALA A 117 6.58 11.94 -5.38
N ILE A 118 7.43 12.97 -5.51
CA ILE A 118 8.82 12.81 -5.97
C ILE A 118 9.76 13.23 -4.83
N VAL A 119 10.66 12.31 -4.46
CA VAL A 119 11.71 12.55 -3.46
C VAL A 119 13.07 12.36 -4.11
N ALA A 120 13.96 13.35 -3.96
CA ALA A 120 15.34 13.29 -4.45
C ALA A 120 16.31 13.44 -3.26
N ARG A 121 17.07 12.38 -2.97
CA ARG A 121 18.06 12.36 -1.88
C ARG A 121 19.27 11.54 -2.27
N ASN A 122 20.45 11.99 -1.86
CA ASN A 122 21.73 11.30 -2.08
C ASN A 122 21.96 10.84 -3.52
N GLY A 123 21.41 11.58 -4.50
CA GLY A 123 21.53 11.27 -5.92
C GLY A 123 20.53 10.22 -6.43
N LEU A 124 19.63 9.71 -5.58
CA LEU A 124 18.52 8.86 -5.98
C LEU A 124 17.23 9.69 -6.07
N ARG A 125 16.49 9.54 -7.17
CA ARG A 125 15.15 10.13 -7.35
C ARG A 125 14.10 9.02 -7.40
N VAL A 126 13.19 9.04 -6.44
CA VAL A 126 12.08 8.09 -6.35
C VAL A 126 10.78 8.83 -6.60
N GLY A 127 9.94 8.29 -7.47
CA GLY A 127 8.59 8.77 -7.71
C GLY A 127 7.57 7.72 -7.30
N ALA A 128 6.55 8.13 -6.56
CA ALA A 128 5.44 7.26 -6.18
C ALA A 128 4.12 7.84 -6.68
N VAL A 129 3.26 6.97 -7.19
CA VAL A 129 1.85 7.27 -7.48
C VAL A 129 0.97 6.31 -6.69
N GLN A 130 -0.14 6.81 -6.14
CA GLN A 130 -1.06 5.95 -5.40
C GLN A 130 -2.49 6.07 -5.93
N ARG A 131 -3.22 4.92 -5.89
CA ARG A 131 -4.64 4.82 -6.18
C ARG A 131 -5.34 3.97 -5.14
N SER A 132 -6.63 4.23 -4.94
CA SER A 132 -7.49 3.37 -4.11
C SER A 132 -8.61 2.76 -4.93
N SER A 133 -8.84 1.45 -4.80
CA SER A 133 -10.05 0.78 -5.25
C SER A 133 -11.04 0.52 -4.12
N VAL A 134 -10.68 0.92 -2.89
CA VAL A 134 -11.56 0.89 -1.72
C VAL A 134 -11.88 2.33 -1.35
N TYR A 135 -13.08 2.77 -1.66
CA TYR A 135 -13.52 4.15 -1.46
C TYR A 135 -15.04 4.23 -1.25
N TRP A 136 -15.48 5.34 -0.71
CA TRP A 136 -16.91 5.61 -0.51
C TRP A 136 -17.55 6.06 -1.84
N PRO A 137 -18.78 5.63 -2.13
CA PRO A 137 -19.42 5.90 -3.41
C PRO A 137 -19.81 7.37 -3.61
N THR A 138 -19.79 8.18 -2.56
CA THR A 138 -20.16 9.61 -2.60
C THR A 138 -19.07 10.46 -2.00
N ASP A 139 -18.77 11.59 -2.64
CA ASP A 139 -17.90 12.68 -2.16
C ASP A 139 -16.48 12.22 -1.72
N HIS A 140 -15.96 11.13 -2.31
CA HIS A 140 -14.64 10.62 -1.96
C HIS A 140 -13.66 10.65 -3.12
N GLU A 141 -14.11 10.33 -4.33
CA GLU A 141 -13.30 10.46 -5.53
C GLU A 141 -13.07 11.94 -5.86
N ALA A 142 -11.83 12.29 -6.17
CA ALA A 142 -11.51 13.63 -6.66
C ALA A 142 -12.04 13.84 -8.08
N HIS A 143 -12.62 15.01 -8.34
CA HIS A 143 -13.03 15.43 -9.68
C HIS A 143 -12.27 16.68 -10.13
N ALA A 144 -12.55 17.18 -11.33
CA ALA A 144 -11.82 18.30 -11.91
C ALA A 144 -11.80 19.55 -11.02
N ASP A 145 -12.87 19.77 -10.27
CA ASP A 145 -13.13 20.95 -9.45
C ASP A 145 -13.51 20.63 -7.99
N SER A 146 -13.37 19.38 -7.58
CA SER A 146 -13.67 18.96 -6.20
C SER A 146 -12.58 18.10 -5.58
N PRO A 147 -12.30 18.28 -4.27
CA PRO A 147 -11.30 17.53 -3.54
C PRO A 147 -11.71 16.08 -3.36
N GLY A 148 -10.71 15.22 -3.20
CA GLY A 148 -10.91 13.80 -2.96
C GLY A 148 -9.64 13.00 -3.14
N ILE A 149 -9.80 11.68 -3.25
CA ILE A 149 -8.71 10.74 -3.50
C ILE A 149 -8.64 10.33 -4.98
N ALA A 150 -7.49 9.86 -5.40
CA ALA A 150 -7.27 9.26 -6.70
C ALA A 150 -7.75 7.80 -6.70
N VAL A 151 -8.84 7.53 -7.40
CA VAL A 151 -9.49 6.21 -7.48
C VAL A 151 -8.92 5.39 -8.63
N ILE A 152 -8.96 4.07 -8.49
CA ILE A 152 -8.87 3.08 -9.57
C ILE A 152 -9.97 2.05 -9.39
N LEU A 153 -10.99 2.09 -10.25
CA LEU A 153 -12.20 1.29 -10.09
C LEU A 153 -11.95 -0.18 -10.45
N GLY A 154 -12.39 -1.07 -9.57
CA GLY A 154 -12.52 -2.49 -9.81
C GLY A 154 -13.99 -2.92 -9.87
N HIS A 155 -14.30 -3.84 -10.76
CA HIS A 155 -15.64 -4.41 -10.91
C HIS A 155 -15.72 -5.81 -10.32
N THR A 156 -16.92 -6.19 -9.89
CA THR A 156 -17.22 -7.53 -9.37
C THR A 156 -18.42 -8.11 -10.08
N ALA A 157 -18.33 -9.37 -10.49
CA ALA A 157 -19.45 -10.18 -10.95
C ALA A 157 -19.48 -11.54 -10.26
N TYR A 158 -20.63 -12.15 -10.26
CA TYR A 158 -20.84 -13.50 -9.73
C TYR A 158 -21.10 -14.44 -10.89
N HIS A 159 -20.24 -15.45 -11.04
CA HIS A 159 -20.36 -16.46 -12.08
C HIS A 159 -20.71 -17.81 -11.45
N VAL A 160 -21.77 -18.46 -11.93
CA VAL A 160 -22.09 -19.84 -11.54
C VAL A 160 -21.28 -20.77 -12.42
N PRO A 161 -20.28 -21.50 -11.87
CA PRO A 161 -19.45 -22.36 -12.66
C PRO A 161 -20.25 -23.54 -13.20
N THR A 162 -20.16 -23.76 -14.52
CA THR A 162 -20.70 -24.95 -15.16
C THR A 162 -19.54 -25.88 -15.51
N SER A 163 -19.46 -27.04 -14.86
CA SER A 163 -18.45 -28.05 -15.17
C SER A 163 -19.00 -29.11 -16.09
N ARG A 164 -18.33 -29.34 -17.23
CA ARG A 164 -18.61 -30.48 -18.09
C ARG A 164 -18.02 -31.75 -17.47
N VAL A 165 -18.77 -32.84 -17.47
CA VAL A 165 -18.30 -34.15 -16.99
C VAL A 165 -17.42 -34.82 -18.04
N ALA A 166 -17.74 -34.61 -19.34
CA ALA A 166 -16.97 -35.11 -20.47
C ALA A 166 -17.13 -34.21 -21.70
N PRO A 167 -16.21 -34.26 -22.69
CA PRO A 167 -16.36 -33.55 -23.95
C PRO A 167 -17.69 -33.97 -24.66
N GLY A 168 -18.42 -32.97 -25.16
CA GLY A 168 -19.69 -33.17 -25.87
C GLY A 168 -20.93 -33.35 -24.97
N VAL A 169 -20.76 -33.46 -23.66
CA VAL A 169 -21.88 -33.52 -22.71
C VAL A 169 -22.15 -32.13 -22.17
N PRO A 170 -23.38 -31.58 -22.27
CA PRO A 170 -23.71 -30.33 -21.67
C PRO A 170 -23.58 -30.39 -20.14
N PRO A 171 -23.15 -29.28 -19.47
CA PRO A 171 -23.05 -29.28 -18.01
C PRO A 171 -24.46 -29.47 -17.41
N PRO A 172 -24.58 -30.32 -16.37
CA PRO A 172 -25.85 -30.51 -15.70
C PRO A 172 -26.24 -29.24 -14.90
N ASN A 173 -27.53 -28.96 -14.82
CA ASN A 173 -28.01 -27.98 -13.88
C ASN A 173 -27.81 -28.51 -12.45
N ARG A 174 -27.15 -27.72 -11.60
CA ARG A 174 -26.83 -28.06 -10.21
C ARG A 174 -27.34 -26.95 -9.28
N PRO A 175 -28.59 -27.00 -8.82
CA PRO A 175 -29.09 -26.05 -7.85
C PRO A 175 -28.23 -26.05 -6.58
N GLY A 176 -27.92 -24.86 -6.05
CA GLY A 176 -27.12 -24.72 -4.84
C GLY A 176 -25.59 -24.67 -5.04
N VAL A 177 -25.08 -24.76 -6.29
CA VAL A 177 -23.67 -24.51 -6.56
C VAL A 177 -23.34 -23.06 -6.21
N PRO A 178 -22.36 -22.79 -5.30
CA PRO A 178 -21.98 -21.43 -4.96
C PRO A 178 -21.34 -20.73 -6.17
N PRO A 179 -21.63 -19.45 -6.37
CA PRO A 179 -20.97 -18.66 -7.40
C PRO A 179 -19.50 -18.45 -7.07
N VAL A 180 -18.67 -18.27 -8.10
CA VAL A 180 -17.32 -17.73 -7.96
C VAL A 180 -17.35 -16.22 -8.19
N ILE A 181 -16.51 -15.51 -7.44
CA ILE A 181 -16.33 -14.07 -7.60
C ILE A 181 -15.35 -13.86 -8.75
N VAL A 182 -15.76 -13.06 -9.73
CA VAL A 182 -14.92 -12.62 -10.85
C VAL A 182 -14.75 -11.11 -10.73
N THR A 183 -13.52 -10.64 -10.80
CA THR A 183 -13.21 -9.22 -10.72
C THR A 183 -12.34 -8.80 -11.90
N TRP A 184 -12.43 -7.53 -12.31
CA TRP A 184 -11.56 -6.93 -13.33
C TRP A 184 -11.39 -5.44 -13.06
N ALA A 185 -10.27 -4.86 -13.51
CA ALA A 185 -10.05 -3.42 -13.44
C ALA A 185 -10.88 -2.69 -14.51
N ASP A 186 -11.42 -1.52 -14.14
CA ASP A 186 -12.07 -0.64 -15.11
C ASP A 186 -11.04 -0.10 -16.11
N LYS A 187 -11.38 -0.18 -17.39
CA LYS A 187 -10.43 0.16 -18.46
C LYS A 187 -10.04 1.64 -18.47
N HIS A 188 -10.98 2.54 -18.20
CA HIS A 188 -10.70 3.98 -18.24
C HIS A 188 -9.73 4.37 -17.12
N TYR A 189 -10.01 3.97 -15.89
CA TYR A 189 -9.13 4.22 -14.74
C TYR A 189 -7.75 3.55 -14.90
N LEU A 190 -7.73 2.36 -15.50
CA LEU A 190 -6.48 1.65 -15.77
C LEU A 190 -5.61 2.37 -16.80
N ASP A 191 -6.21 2.87 -17.87
CA ASP A 191 -5.51 3.64 -18.92
C ASP A 191 -4.97 4.97 -18.35
N GLU A 192 -5.72 5.67 -17.51
CA GLU A 192 -5.26 6.87 -16.80
C GLU A 192 -4.08 6.57 -15.87
N PHE A 193 -4.15 5.49 -15.08
CA PHE A 193 -3.07 5.10 -14.19
C PHE A 193 -1.78 4.75 -14.96
N ARG A 194 -1.91 4.04 -16.07
CA ARG A 194 -0.79 3.78 -16.98
C ARG A 194 -0.17 5.06 -17.53
N ALA A 195 -1.01 6.02 -17.95
CA ALA A 195 -0.54 7.30 -18.47
C ALA A 195 0.25 8.10 -17.41
N ASP A 196 -0.22 8.12 -16.16
CA ASP A 196 0.48 8.80 -15.06
C ASP A 196 1.84 8.17 -14.77
N ILE A 197 1.93 6.83 -14.74
CA ILE A 197 3.18 6.11 -14.55
C ILE A 197 4.16 6.37 -15.73
N ALA A 198 3.68 6.31 -16.95
CA ALA A 198 4.48 6.56 -18.14
C ALA A 198 5.02 8.01 -18.17
N ALA A 199 4.21 8.98 -17.73
CA ALA A 199 4.63 10.38 -17.63
C ALA A 199 5.67 10.60 -16.50
N LEU A 200 5.58 9.84 -15.40
CA LEU A 200 6.52 9.89 -14.28
C LEU A 200 7.86 9.24 -14.61
N ARG A 201 7.86 8.12 -15.37
CA ARG A 201 9.04 7.29 -15.63
C ARG A 201 10.31 8.06 -16.06
N PRO A 202 10.27 9.00 -17.02
CA PRO A 202 11.46 9.74 -17.44
C PRO A 202 11.99 10.75 -16.42
N GLN A 203 11.28 11.00 -15.34
CA GLN A 203 11.60 12.03 -14.34
C GLN A 203 12.36 11.48 -13.12
N VAL A 204 12.40 10.14 -12.95
CA VAL A 204 12.90 9.50 -11.73
C VAL A 204 13.69 8.22 -12.04
N ASP A 205 14.51 7.78 -11.07
CA ASP A 205 15.28 6.54 -11.16
C ASP A 205 14.42 5.32 -10.84
N ILE A 206 13.54 5.43 -9.83
CA ILE A 206 12.63 4.36 -9.40
C ILE A 206 11.20 4.89 -9.41
N VAL A 207 10.29 4.10 -10.00
CA VAL A 207 8.84 4.34 -9.96
C VAL A 207 8.18 3.30 -9.06
N VAL A 208 7.49 3.78 -8.03
CA VAL A 208 6.66 2.99 -7.12
C VAL A 208 5.19 3.17 -7.49
N ALA A 209 4.50 2.09 -7.81
CA ALA A 209 3.05 2.08 -7.91
C ALA A 209 2.47 1.53 -6.60
N SER A 210 1.73 2.37 -5.87
CA SER A 210 1.09 2.03 -4.61
C SER A 210 -0.41 1.92 -4.81
N CYS A 211 -1.04 0.88 -4.26
CA CYS A 211 -2.46 0.64 -4.41
C CYS A 211 -3.09 0.27 -3.06
N HIS A 212 -4.15 0.99 -2.68
CA HIS A 212 -4.99 0.62 -1.55
C HIS A 212 -6.19 -0.18 -2.08
N TRP A 213 -6.21 -1.52 -1.82
CA TRP A 213 -7.10 -2.45 -2.51
C TRP A 213 -7.37 -3.74 -1.72
N GLY A 214 -8.19 -4.61 -2.31
CA GLY A 214 -8.41 -5.96 -1.80
C GLY A 214 -9.44 -6.03 -0.69
N LEU A 215 -9.75 -7.22 -0.26
CA LEU A 215 -10.74 -7.48 0.80
C LEU A 215 -10.31 -8.62 1.72
N GLY A 216 -9.71 -9.66 1.17
CA GLY A 216 -9.39 -10.89 1.87
C GLY A 216 -7.90 -11.23 1.84
N ARG A 217 -7.61 -12.50 2.05
CA ARG A 217 -6.24 -13.01 2.17
C ARG A 217 -5.61 -13.38 0.82
N GLU A 218 -6.38 -13.33 -0.29
CA GLU A 218 -5.90 -13.68 -1.62
C GLU A 218 -6.00 -12.48 -2.57
N PRO A 219 -5.03 -12.31 -3.47
CA PRO A 219 -5.14 -11.32 -4.54
C PRO A 219 -6.34 -11.65 -5.45
N LEU A 220 -7.11 -10.62 -5.76
CA LEU A 220 -8.20 -10.70 -6.72
C LEU A 220 -7.69 -10.36 -8.13
N GLN A 221 -8.42 -10.80 -9.18
CA GLN A 221 -7.98 -10.61 -10.56
C GLN A 221 -7.76 -9.13 -10.91
N TYR A 222 -8.65 -8.22 -10.50
CA TYR A 222 -8.49 -6.79 -10.76
C TYR A 222 -7.20 -6.20 -10.17
N MET A 223 -6.72 -6.72 -9.03
CA MET A 223 -5.44 -6.32 -8.43
C MET A 223 -4.27 -6.75 -9.33
N THR A 224 -4.38 -7.95 -9.92
CA THR A 224 -3.39 -8.45 -10.89
C THR A 224 -3.38 -7.61 -12.16
N ASP A 225 -4.57 -7.26 -12.68
CA ASP A 225 -4.72 -6.42 -13.88
C ASP A 225 -4.03 -5.05 -13.67
N ILE A 226 -4.29 -4.40 -12.51
CA ILE A 226 -3.71 -3.11 -12.16
C ILE A 226 -2.19 -3.21 -11.97
N ALA A 227 -1.72 -4.22 -11.24
CA ALA A 227 -0.30 -4.40 -10.95
C ALA A 227 0.52 -4.65 -12.22
N GLN A 228 0.05 -5.52 -13.09
CA GLN A 228 0.73 -5.81 -14.36
C GLN A 228 0.73 -4.60 -15.29
N ALA A 229 -0.39 -3.88 -15.36
CA ALA A 229 -0.48 -2.64 -16.15
C ALA A 229 0.47 -1.55 -15.63
N ALA A 230 0.66 -1.44 -14.30
CA ALA A 230 1.63 -0.52 -13.71
C ALA A 230 3.07 -0.87 -14.11
N ILE A 231 3.44 -2.15 -14.03
CA ILE A 231 4.77 -2.62 -14.46
C ILE A 231 4.97 -2.37 -15.97
N ASP A 232 3.96 -2.65 -16.79
CA ASP A 232 4.01 -2.43 -18.25
C ASP A 232 4.15 -0.95 -18.61
N ALA A 233 3.61 -0.05 -17.80
CA ALA A 233 3.74 1.38 -17.95
C ALA A 233 5.08 1.95 -17.45
N GLY A 234 5.90 1.16 -16.74
CA GLY A 234 7.23 1.57 -16.31
C GLY A 234 7.47 1.58 -14.80
N ALA A 235 6.54 1.07 -13.98
CA ALA A 235 6.79 0.91 -12.56
C ALA A 235 7.89 -0.15 -12.31
N ASP A 236 8.73 0.07 -11.29
CA ASP A 236 9.78 -0.86 -10.89
C ASP A 236 9.31 -1.82 -9.80
N ILE A 237 8.30 -1.42 -9.06
CA ILE A 237 7.66 -2.20 -8.01
C ILE A 237 6.20 -1.77 -7.83
N VAL A 238 5.35 -2.74 -7.48
CA VAL A 238 3.97 -2.48 -7.03
C VAL A 238 3.85 -2.90 -5.57
N VAL A 239 3.25 -2.04 -4.74
CA VAL A 239 2.95 -2.32 -3.33
C VAL A 239 1.48 -2.10 -3.03
N GLY A 240 0.88 -3.05 -2.33
CA GLY A 240 -0.52 -3.04 -1.94
C GLY A 240 -0.74 -2.82 -0.45
N HIS A 241 -1.86 -2.18 -0.14
CA HIS A 241 -2.33 -1.79 1.19
C HIS A 241 -3.82 -2.12 1.35
N GLY A 242 -4.34 -2.06 2.56
CA GLY A 242 -5.78 -2.14 2.87
C GLY A 242 -6.27 -3.41 3.52
N PRO A 243 -5.92 -4.64 3.08
CA PRO A 243 -6.43 -5.87 3.70
C PRO A 243 -5.95 -6.11 5.13
N HIS A 244 -4.90 -5.42 5.59
CA HIS A 244 -4.24 -5.61 6.90
C HIS A 244 -3.73 -7.05 7.14
N TYR A 245 -3.40 -7.73 6.05
CA TYR A 245 -2.72 -9.04 6.02
C TYR A 245 -1.55 -8.98 5.06
N PRO A 246 -0.45 -9.72 5.32
CA PRO A 246 0.57 -9.94 4.31
C PRO A 246 -0.02 -10.81 3.19
N LEU A 247 -0.11 -10.24 1.99
CA LEU A 247 -0.56 -10.97 0.80
C LEU A 247 0.64 -11.52 0.03
N PRO A 248 0.43 -12.54 -0.84
CA PRO A 248 1.51 -13.10 -1.64
C PRO A 248 2.26 -12.05 -2.46
N VAL A 249 3.50 -12.36 -2.76
CA VAL A 249 4.34 -11.61 -3.68
C VAL A 249 4.31 -12.29 -5.04
N ALA A 250 4.17 -11.52 -6.11
CA ALA A 250 4.32 -12.01 -7.47
C ALA A 250 5.58 -11.44 -8.13
N MET A 251 6.08 -12.15 -9.13
CA MET A 251 7.08 -11.62 -10.07
C MET A 251 6.47 -11.50 -11.45
N TYR A 252 6.50 -10.31 -12.02
CA TYR A 252 6.02 -10.06 -13.37
C TYR A 252 7.08 -9.29 -14.17
N LYS A 253 7.54 -9.87 -15.28
CA LYS A 253 8.62 -9.32 -16.11
C LYS A 253 9.90 -8.98 -15.30
N GLY A 254 10.23 -9.81 -14.30
CA GLY A 254 11.38 -9.62 -13.43
C GLY A 254 11.21 -8.53 -12.35
N LYS A 255 10.01 -7.96 -12.19
CA LYS A 255 9.72 -6.91 -11.21
C LYS A 255 8.75 -7.42 -10.13
N PRO A 256 8.97 -7.06 -8.85
CA PRO A 256 8.17 -7.57 -7.75
C PRO A 256 6.84 -6.82 -7.61
N ILE A 257 5.79 -7.59 -7.27
CA ILE A 257 4.47 -7.11 -6.90
C ILE A 257 4.16 -7.64 -5.50
N PHE A 258 4.17 -6.79 -4.51
CA PHE A 258 3.71 -7.10 -3.16
C PHE A 258 2.23 -6.75 -3.06
N TYR A 259 1.35 -7.73 -3.13
CA TYR A 259 -0.10 -7.47 -3.12
C TYR A 259 -0.63 -6.91 -1.79
N GLY A 260 0.08 -7.10 -0.68
CA GLY A 260 -0.28 -6.52 0.61
C GLY A 260 0.90 -6.49 1.56
N LEU A 261 1.29 -5.30 1.99
CA LEU A 261 2.36 -5.10 2.98
C LEU A 261 1.84 -5.22 4.42
N CYS A 262 0.51 -5.25 4.63
CA CYS A 262 -0.11 -5.15 5.95
C CYS A 262 0.25 -3.80 6.61
N ASN A 263 0.57 -3.80 7.91
CA ASN A 263 0.79 -2.59 8.70
C ASN A 263 2.28 -2.36 8.98
N LEU A 264 2.65 -1.09 9.13
CA LEU A 264 3.89 -0.71 9.80
C LEU A 264 3.62 -0.31 11.25
N THR A 265 2.61 0.56 11.46
CA THR A 265 2.09 0.90 12.80
C THR A 265 0.59 1.08 12.72
N PHE A 266 -0.14 0.35 13.54
CA PHE A 266 -1.60 0.31 13.48
C PHE A 266 -2.15 -0.29 14.77
N SER A 267 -2.28 0.53 15.82
CA SER A 267 -2.71 0.06 17.15
C SER A 267 -4.22 0.16 17.35
N THR A 268 -4.86 1.16 16.72
CA THR A 268 -6.30 1.41 16.83
C THR A 268 -6.95 1.24 15.46
N GLY A 269 -7.92 0.35 15.36
CA GLY A 269 -8.71 0.06 14.17
C GLY A 269 -10.11 0.65 14.22
N HIS A 270 -11.01 0.11 13.39
CA HIS A 270 -12.39 0.55 13.27
C HIS A 270 -13.11 0.61 14.62
N LEU A 271 -13.95 1.63 14.78
CA LEU A 271 -14.70 1.91 16.01
C LEU A 271 -13.81 2.09 17.26
N GLY A 272 -12.55 2.49 17.09
CA GLY A 272 -11.60 2.68 18.20
C GLY A 272 -11.16 1.38 18.88
N ARG A 273 -11.38 0.23 18.24
CA ARG A 273 -10.98 -1.06 18.81
C ARG A 273 -9.49 -1.30 18.62
N ARG A 274 -8.86 -1.95 19.60
CA ARG A 274 -7.46 -2.36 19.46
C ARG A 274 -7.29 -3.28 18.26
N HIS A 275 -6.33 -2.96 17.42
CA HIS A 275 -5.91 -3.77 16.28
C HIS A 275 -4.53 -4.37 16.56
N ALA A 276 -4.49 -5.65 16.90
CA ALA A 276 -3.29 -6.34 17.33
C ALA A 276 -3.12 -7.69 16.60
N GLY A 277 -1.95 -8.31 16.75
CA GLY A 277 -1.68 -9.63 16.20
C GLY A 277 -1.40 -9.65 14.70
N TRP A 278 -1.29 -8.48 14.05
CA TRP A 278 -0.89 -8.38 12.65
C TRP A 278 0.61 -8.59 12.47
N ILE A 279 1.01 -8.97 11.28
CA ILE A 279 2.39 -9.04 10.83
C ILE A 279 2.53 -8.27 9.53
N GLY A 280 3.47 -7.35 9.47
CA GLY A 280 3.71 -6.49 8.31
C GLY A 280 5.01 -6.81 7.60
N LEU A 281 5.10 -6.36 6.34
CA LEU A 281 6.30 -6.45 5.51
C LEU A 281 6.90 -5.06 5.35
N LEU A 282 8.15 -4.90 5.77
CA LEU A 282 8.97 -3.73 5.46
C LEU A 282 9.90 -4.12 4.32
N VAL A 283 9.61 -3.59 3.12
CA VAL A 283 10.33 -3.93 1.89
C VAL A 283 11.48 -2.98 1.67
N GLU A 284 12.62 -3.50 1.27
CA GLU A 284 13.80 -2.73 0.90
C GLU A 284 14.22 -3.05 -0.52
N LEU A 285 14.47 -2.02 -1.31
CA LEU A 285 15.10 -2.09 -2.64
C LEU A 285 16.48 -1.47 -2.57
N SER A 286 17.46 -2.18 -3.13
CA SER A 286 18.77 -1.63 -3.46
C SER A 286 18.80 -1.23 -4.93
N TRP A 287 19.35 -0.04 -5.21
CA TRP A 287 19.46 0.49 -6.54
C TRP A 287 20.93 0.82 -6.84
N GLU A 288 21.43 0.38 -7.99
CA GLU A 288 22.77 0.66 -8.45
C GLU A 288 22.81 0.88 -9.97
N ARG A 289 23.53 1.91 -10.41
CA ARG A 289 23.83 2.16 -11.82
C ARG A 289 22.63 2.15 -12.76
N GLY A 290 21.47 2.62 -12.30
CA GLY A 290 20.26 2.72 -13.12
C GLY A 290 19.34 1.50 -13.04
N ALA A 291 19.56 0.55 -12.13
CA ALA A 291 18.76 -0.64 -11.97
C ALA A 291 18.52 -1.00 -10.48
N VAL A 292 17.40 -1.62 -10.20
CA VAL A 292 17.15 -2.31 -8.92
C VAL A 292 17.99 -3.60 -8.93
N THR A 293 18.88 -3.74 -7.94
CA THR A 293 19.83 -4.86 -7.86
C THR A 293 19.45 -5.89 -6.79
N ASP A 294 18.66 -5.49 -5.81
CA ASP A 294 18.12 -6.40 -4.78
C ASP A 294 16.74 -5.94 -4.33
N CYS A 295 15.91 -6.91 -3.98
CA CYS A 295 14.62 -6.71 -3.34
C CYS A 295 14.51 -7.69 -2.19
N ASN A 296 14.35 -7.17 -0.98
CA ASN A 296 14.16 -7.99 0.21
C ASN A 296 13.10 -7.38 1.12
N PHE A 297 12.64 -8.13 2.12
CA PHE A 297 11.78 -7.61 3.16
C PHE A 297 12.17 -8.15 4.54
N ARG A 298 11.77 -7.42 5.58
CA ARG A 298 11.76 -7.87 6.98
C ARG A 298 10.34 -7.91 7.50
N LEU A 299 10.11 -8.76 8.49
CA LEU A 299 8.83 -8.85 9.18
C LEU A 299 8.79 -7.89 10.36
N VAL A 300 7.65 -7.24 10.54
CA VAL A 300 7.40 -6.31 11.65
C VAL A 300 6.09 -6.64 12.36
N ARG A 301 6.03 -6.36 13.66
CA ARG A 301 4.83 -6.43 14.51
C ARG A 301 4.79 -5.22 15.44
N ASN A 302 3.68 -5.03 16.14
CA ASN A 302 3.63 -4.16 17.30
C ASN A 302 3.49 -4.97 18.59
N ASN A 303 4.00 -4.42 19.68
CA ASN A 303 3.85 -4.98 21.03
C ASN A 303 2.67 -4.32 21.78
N ASP A 304 2.50 -4.72 23.05
CA ASP A 304 1.44 -4.18 23.92
C ASP A 304 1.64 -2.70 24.29
N ALA A 305 2.86 -2.19 24.14
CA ALA A 305 3.19 -0.77 24.31
C ALA A 305 3.00 0.05 23.01
N GLU A 306 2.39 -0.55 21.97
CA GLU A 306 2.16 0.06 20.66
C GLU A 306 3.44 0.42 19.87
N GLU A 307 4.55 -0.21 20.23
CA GLU A 307 5.84 -0.03 19.57
C GLU A 307 6.00 -1.03 18.43
N THR A 308 6.34 -0.53 17.23
CA THR A 308 6.68 -1.40 16.09
C THR A 308 8.12 -1.91 16.24
N PHE A 309 8.31 -3.22 16.03
CA PHE A 309 9.62 -3.88 16.11
C PHE A 309 9.82 -4.92 15.00
N PHE A 310 11.08 -5.25 14.71
CA PHE A 310 11.43 -6.31 13.77
C PHE A 310 11.29 -7.68 14.41
N CYS A 311 10.65 -8.61 13.70
CA CYS A 311 10.55 -10.00 14.12
C CYS A 311 11.81 -10.80 13.77
N ARG A 312 12.11 -11.82 14.56
CA ARG A 312 13.03 -12.87 14.13
C ARG A 312 12.30 -13.80 13.16
N LEU A 313 12.95 -14.23 12.07
CA LEU A 313 12.33 -15.10 11.09
C LEU A 313 11.95 -16.46 11.67
N ASP A 314 12.71 -16.97 12.63
CA ASP A 314 12.42 -18.25 13.31
C ASP A 314 11.11 -18.20 14.10
N ASP A 315 10.78 -17.05 14.72
CA ASP A 315 9.55 -16.86 15.48
C ASP A 315 8.31 -16.78 14.58
N GLU A 316 8.51 -16.48 13.29
CA GLU A 316 7.45 -16.33 12.27
C GLU A 316 7.54 -17.39 11.15
N ALA A 317 8.21 -18.51 11.42
CA ALA A 317 8.50 -19.53 10.41
C ALA A 317 7.26 -20.06 9.69
N GLU A 318 6.14 -20.29 10.40
CA GLU A 318 4.89 -20.75 9.81
C GLU A 318 4.27 -19.72 8.88
N THR A 319 4.22 -18.45 9.31
CA THR A 319 3.72 -17.33 8.50
C THR A 319 4.55 -17.17 7.24
N LEU A 320 5.89 -17.22 7.40
CA LEU A 320 6.82 -17.08 6.28
C LEU A 320 6.69 -18.24 5.29
N ALA A 321 6.58 -19.49 5.77
CA ALA A 321 6.41 -20.67 4.93
C ALA A 321 5.10 -20.62 4.12
N ASN A 322 3.99 -20.22 4.77
CA ASN A 322 2.71 -20.05 4.09
C ASN A 322 2.78 -18.96 3.00
N LEU A 323 3.37 -17.82 3.33
CA LEU A 323 3.53 -16.72 2.38
C LEU A 323 4.44 -17.12 1.21
N ALA A 324 5.52 -17.85 1.47
CA ALA A 324 6.45 -18.35 0.45
C ALA A 324 5.77 -19.33 -0.52
N GLU A 325 4.98 -20.28 0.02
CA GLU A 325 4.25 -21.26 -0.83
C GLU A 325 3.26 -20.56 -1.76
N ARG A 326 2.52 -19.58 -1.25
CA ARG A 326 1.55 -18.80 -2.03
C ARG A 326 2.25 -17.94 -3.07
N SER A 327 3.36 -17.32 -2.73
CA SER A 327 4.16 -16.48 -3.62
C SER A 327 4.84 -17.28 -4.74
N LYS A 328 5.28 -18.50 -4.44
CA LYS A 328 5.85 -19.42 -5.45
C LYS A 328 4.90 -19.69 -6.60
N LYS A 329 3.60 -19.79 -6.33
CA LYS A 329 2.55 -19.95 -7.35
C LYS A 329 2.42 -18.74 -8.27
N LEU A 330 2.91 -17.58 -7.82
CA LEU A 330 2.91 -16.32 -8.56
C LEU A 330 4.31 -15.94 -9.08
N GLY A 331 5.24 -16.90 -9.11
CA GLY A 331 6.57 -16.73 -9.70
C GLY A 331 7.59 -16.06 -8.79
N ALA A 332 7.32 -15.85 -7.50
CA ALA A 332 8.29 -15.29 -6.56
C ALA A 332 8.83 -16.37 -5.62
N ARG A 333 10.15 -16.38 -5.40
CA ARG A 333 10.85 -17.25 -4.47
C ARG A 333 11.44 -16.45 -3.33
N PHE A 334 11.38 -16.99 -2.13
CA PHE A 334 11.92 -16.40 -0.91
C PHE A 334 13.21 -17.10 -0.48
N ASN A 335 14.24 -16.29 -0.27
CA ASN A 335 15.57 -16.74 0.13
C ASN A 335 15.95 -16.04 1.44
N PRO A 336 15.65 -16.63 2.63
CA PRO A 336 15.99 -16.06 3.93
C PRO A 336 17.51 -15.95 4.11
N LYS A 337 17.98 -14.78 4.60
CA LYS A 337 19.38 -14.53 4.93
C LYS A 337 19.46 -13.56 6.11
N GLY A 338 19.84 -14.07 7.28
CA GLY A 338 19.82 -13.30 8.53
C GLY A 338 18.38 -12.94 8.92
N ASP A 339 18.10 -11.66 9.09
CA ASP A 339 16.77 -11.10 9.41
C ASP A 339 15.96 -10.67 8.17
N ARG A 340 16.49 -10.93 6.96
CA ARG A 340 15.92 -10.51 5.67
C ARG A 340 15.48 -11.69 4.83
N VAL A 341 14.46 -11.47 4.03
CA VAL A 341 13.97 -12.42 3.03
C VAL A 341 14.15 -11.80 1.65
N HIS A 342 15.12 -12.28 0.88
CA HIS A 342 15.34 -11.83 -0.50
C HIS A 342 14.31 -12.45 -1.43
N VAL A 343 13.76 -11.61 -2.33
CA VAL A 343 12.73 -12.00 -3.30
C VAL A 343 13.37 -12.10 -4.68
N THR A 344 13.22 -13.27 -5.31
CA THR A 344 13.74 -13.55 -6.66
C THR A 344 12.67 -14.19 -7.53
N PRO A 345 12.82 -14.17 -8.87
CA PRO A 345 11.96 -14.91 -9.79
C PRO A 345 11.94 -16.43 -9.56
#